data_7ef265a404ad0efbabff282e899e99b2
#
_entry.id   7ef265a404ad0efbabff282e899e99b2
#
_cell.length_a   1.000
_cell.length_b   1.000
_cell.length_c   1.000
_cell.angle_alpha   90.00
_cell.angle_beta   90.00
_cell.angle_gamma   90.00
#
_symmetry.space_group_name_H-M   'P 1'
#
loop_
_entity.id
_entity.type
_entity.pdbx_description
1 polymer ?
#
loop_
_entity_poly.entity_id
_entity_poly.type
_entity_poly.pdbx_seq_one_letter_code
_entity_poly.pdbx_strand_id
1 'polypeptide(L)'
;MRNSTPPLAVGTHRPVYLWAGPGTIRMNRLKFMNAPVNEAVHEEAHALQGAVRIVQEARCNWIYLTYDWGFPPEIEAQDWEAFRQAAQVYQSAGARVFGYIQTSNYVYAGSYLERDWYARDPRGRPFPYYTGRYMTCWRHPDWRAHLHEMVEGVIAAGADGVFFDNPWYGMAPQHSAGAWLGGAGCYCERCRAAFRAAAGIEIPRALAPETDEASRVYLRWRADQVTATLAELADHARQLNPAILISANDFDAVMRPSFVTYGIDLVGLARVQDVVMIEDYGLVHWRPEAAELINNALTLRTARALIGDTHLSVEPYDQGIGFDQVYAPRRYQQAIAEAAAGGASMVVKGTEFVEADGTFTLLTAEKYAPQREAIGAMHRWLIEMAPRYTERQNLAPVGLLYPGDALWQRWDRVAPLYFSAGQALLMQRVPWRVVTPEDDLSALSVLLHSAPLPHDLRVPDTVRVVSLAALPGWVRPTPSFVARHPVIRRLYASLTEALFRAYFKRRWARRLVDRLGLTQKHFIPRSMAFGIPSVTRQTALLSALGPLPGPRVTAAAPVLVEHWLQGNTRQLHLVNYAETPQQITVVFEQSVSGEVLRPEEAPASFQGQTFEDELNVTLVLCYRP
;
A
#
# COMPACT_ATOMS: atom_id res chain seq x y z
N MET A 1 -13.49 -0.18 31.79
CA MET A 1 -13.92 -1.42 31.11
C MET A 1 -13.98 -1.07 29.64
N ARG A 2 -13.08 -1.61 28.84
CA ARG A 2 -13.10 -1.38 27.39
C ARG A 2 -14.35 -2.05 26.84
N ASN A 3 -15.38 -1.28 26.48
CA ASN A 3 -16.37 -1.75 25.51
C ASN A 3 -15.63 -1.82 24.16
N SER A 4 -14.80 -2.81 24.05
CA SER A 4 -14.08 -3.06 22.82
C SER A 4 -15.11 -3.47 21.80
N THR A 5 -15.32 -2.64 20.78
CA THR A 5 -15.68 -3.19 19.47
C THR A 5 -14.76 -4.39 19.28
N PRO A 6 -15.28 -5.61 19.06
CA PRO A 6 -14.40 -6.76 18.93
C PRO A 6 -13.36 -6.44 17.87
N PRO A 7 -12.09 -6.79 18.08
CA PRO A 7 -11.05 -6.55 17.09
C PRO A 7 -11.54 -7.07 15.74
N LEU A 8 -11.29 -6.34 14.69
CA LEU A 8 -11.66 -6.78 13.34
C LEU A 8 -11.00 -8.12 13.10
N ALA A 9 -11.79 -9.16 12.89
CA ALA A 9 -11.26 -10.49 12.69
C ALA A 9 -10.34 -10.52 11.46
N VAL A 10 -9.14 -11.06 11.63
CA VAL A 10 -8.16 -11.23 10.55
C VAL A 10 -8.81 -12.01 9.41
N GLY A 11 -8.57 -11.58 8.18
CA GLY A 11 -9.12 -12.20 6.98
C GLY A 11 -10.60 -11.91 6.70
N THR A 12 -11.29 -11.16 7.55
CA THR A 12 -12.64 -10.71 7.23
C THR A 12 -12.56 -9.61 6.17
N HIS A 13 -13.16 -9.85 5.02
CA HIS A 13 -13.18 -8.87 3.94
C HIS A 13 -13.99 -7.62 4.34
N ARG A 14 -13.41 -6.42 4.09
CA ARG A 14 -14.05 -5.12 4.32
C ARG A 14 -14.03 -4.36 3.01
N PRO A 15 -15.12 -4.33 2.25
CA PRO A 15 -15.21 -3.54 1.02
C PRO A 15 -15.04 -2.05 1.31
N VAL A 16 -13.90 -1.49 0.93
CA VAL A 16 -13.51 -0.10 1.20
C VAL A 16 -13.67 0.74 -0.04
N TYR A 17 -14.23 1.93 0.10
CA TYR A 17 -14.30 2.95 -0.93
C TYR A 17 -13.64 4.23 -0.44
N LEU A 18 -12.57 4.65 -1.10
CA LEU A 18 -11.91 5.91 -0.82
C LEU A 18 -12.52 7.01 -1.70
N TRP A 19 -13.15 7.94 -1.04
CA TRP A 19 -13.74 9.12 -1.63
C TRP A 19 -13.26 10.37 -0.87
N ALA A 20 -12.69 11.31 -1.58
CA ALA A 20 -12.06 12.45 -0.93
C ALA A 20 -13.06 13.54 -0.46
N GLY A 21 -14.30 13.49 -0.84
CA GLY A 21 -15.33 14.43 -0.38
C GLY A 21 -15.41 15.75 -1.14
N PRO A 22 -16.14 16.75 -0.60
CA PRO A 22 -16.49 17.99 -1.31
C PRO A 22 -15.32 18.83 -1.79
N GLY A 23 -14.25 18.89 -0.98
CA GLY A 23 -13.04 19.64 -1.30
C GLY A 23 -12.20 19.07 -2.44
N THR A 24 -12.51 17.87 -2.95
CA THR A 24 -11.73 17.19 -4.00
C THR A 24 -11.59 18.02 -5.26
N ILE A 25 -12.65 18.70 -5.70
CA ILE A 25 -12.63 19.57 -6.89
C ILE A 25 -11.57 20.66 -6.71
N ARG A 26 -11.57 21.31 -5.56
CA ARG A 26 -10.61 22.39 -5.23
C ARG A 26 -9.19 21.85 -5.15
N MET A 27 -9.02 20.68 -4.52
CA MET A 27 -7.72 20.03 -4.42
C MET A 27 -7.21 19.59 -5.79
N ASN A 28 -8.05 19.02 -6.64
CA ASN A 28 -7.67 18.63 -8.00
C ASN A 28 -7.28 19.82 -8.85
N ARG A 29 -7.99 20.93 -8.73
CA ARG A 29 -7.63 22.18 -9.41
C ARG A 29 -6.27 22.74 -8.96
N LEU A 30 -5.98 22.69 -7.65
CA LEU A 30 -4.69 23.10 -7.11
C LEU A 30 -3.56 22.18 -7.57
N LYS A 31 -3.74 20.87 -7.44
CA LYS A 31 -2.73 19.85 -7.74
C LYS A 31 -2.42 19.75 -9.25
N PHE A 32 -3.44 19.91 -10.09
CA PHE A 32 -3.36 19.68 -11.53
C PHE A 32 -3.58 20.92 -12.40
N MET A 33 -3.41 22.09 -11.80
CA MET A 33 -3.45 23.39 -12.50
C MET A 33 -4.74 23.60 -13.32
N ASN A 34 -5.87 23.56 -12.66
CA ASN A 34 -7.19 23.77 -13.26
C ASN A 34 -7.54 22.75 -14.35
N ALA A 35 -7.15 21.49 -14.17
CA ALA A 35 -7.67 20.41 -15.01
C ALA A 35 -9.21 20.40 -14.95
N PRO A 36 -9.90 20.06 -16.07
CA PRO A 36 -11.34 19.99 -16.06
C PRO A 36 -11.83 18.91 -15.08
N VAL A 37 -12.95 19.19 -14.40
CA VAL A 37 -13.58 18.30 -13.43
C VAL A 37 -15.04 18.15 -13.82
N ASN A 38 -15.56 16.93 -13.75
CA ASN A 38 -17.00 16.68 -13.90
C ASN A 38 -17.69 17.02 -12.58
N GLU A 39 -18.08 18.28 -12.41
CA GLU A 39 -18.66 18.82 -11.17
C GLU A 39 -19.96 18.10 -10.80
N ALA A 40 -20.83 17.83 -11.76
CA ALA A 40 -22.11 17.15 -11.52
C ALA A 40 -21.91 15.75 -10.87
N VAL A 41 -20.95 14.97 -11.37
CA VAL A 41 -20.64 13.66 -10.79
C VAL A 41 -20.09 13.80 -9.37
N HIS A 42 -19.30 14.83 -9.11
CA HIS A 42 -18.77 15.08 -7.76
C HIS A 42 -19.87 15.54 -6.79
N GLU A 43 -20.82 16.30 -7.24
CA GLU A 43 -21.98 16.71 -6.43
C GLU A 43 -22.91 15.52 -6.13
N GLU A 44 -23.25 14.71 -7.13
CA GLU A 44 -24.06 13.51 -6.96
C GLU A 44 -23.46 12.50 -5.99
N ALA A 45 -22.13 12.41 -5.93
CA ALA A 45 -21.44 11.46 -5.06
C ALA A 45 -21.66 11.72 -3.56
N HIS A 46 -22.03 12.93 -3.16
CA HIS A 46 -22.37 13.29 -1.77
C HIS A 46 -23.85 13.11 -1.45
N ALA A 47 -24.67 12.88 -2.47
CA ALA A 47 -26.10 12.69 -2.35
C ALA A 47 -26.46 11.20 -2.20
N LEU A 48 -27.74 10.94 -1.98
CA LEU A 48 -28.27 9.57 -1.85
C LEU A 48 -27.92 8.68 -3.06
N GLN A 49 -27.88 9.23 -4.27
CA GLN A 49 -27.52 8.48 -5.47
C GLN A 49 -26.09 7.94 -5.43
N GLY A 50 -25.12 8.75 -4.96
CA GLY A 50 -23.75 8.30 -4.77
C GLY A 50 -23.66 7.17 -3.75
N ALA A 51 -24.35 7.30 -2.62
CA ALA A 51 -24.43 6.26 -1.60
C ALA A 51 -25.04 4.96 -2.14
N VAL A 52 -26.13 5.05 -2.92
CA VAL A 52 -26.74 3.88 -3.58
C VAL A 52 -25.75 3.18 -4.50
N ARG A 53 -25.07 3.93 -5.38
CA ARG A 53 -24.09 3.37 -6.32
C ARG A 53 -22.91 2.70 -5.63
N ILE A 54 -22.40 3.26 -4.55
CA ILE A 54 -21.24 2.73 -3.85
C ILE A 54 -21.62 1.62 -2.86
N VAL A 55 -22.66 1.82 -2.06
CA VAL A 55 -23.03 0.86 -1.01
C VAL A 55 -23.87 -0.28 -1.56
N GLN A 56 -24.78 -0.03 -2.48
CA GLN A 56 -25.69 -1.06 -3.00
C GLN A 56 -25.16 -1.75 -4.26
N GLU A 57 -24.64 -1.01 -5.24
CA GLU A 57 -24.13 -1.59 -6.48
C GLU A 57 -22.72 -2.16 -6.27
N ALA A 58 -21.75 -1.33 -5.83
CA ALA A 58 -20.37 -1.77 -5.61
C ALA A 58 -20.15 -2.53 -4.30
N ARG A 59 -21.16 -2.58 -3.40
CA ARG A 59 -21.12 -3.29 -2.12
C ARG A 59 -20.00 -2.84 -1.18
N CYS A 60 -19.56 -1.58 -1.28
CA CYS A 60 -18.61 -1.00 -0.34
C CYS A 60 -19.35 -0.56 0.92
N ASN A 61 -18.85 -0.93 2.09
CA ASN A 61 -19.48 -0.61 3.37
C ASN A 61 -18.55 0.12 4.36
N TRP A 62 -17.34 0.44 3.94
CA TRP A 62 -16.40 1.30 4.64
C TRP A 62 -16.01 2.45 3.72
N ILE A 63 -16.35 3.68 4.10
CA ILE A 63 -16.27 4.84 3.23
C ILE A 63 -15.35 5.87 3.85
N TYR A 64 -14.28 6.23 3.16
CA TYR A 64 -13.38 7.31 3.57
C TYR A 64 -13.78 8.59 2.85
N LEU A 65 -14.32 9.55 3.61
CA LEU A 65 -14.72 10.87 3.12
C LEU A 65 -13.74 11.92 3.63
N THR A 66 -13.38 12.87 2.80
CA THR A 66 -12.53 13.98 3.22
C THR A 66 -13.29 14.94 4.11
N TYR A 67 -12.75 15.17 5.31
CA TYR A 67 -13.16 16.23 6.21
C TYR A 67 -12.25 17.45 6.03
N ASP A 68 -10.92 17.25 6.01
CA ASP A 68 -9.92 18.31 5.94
C ASP A 68 -8.84 18.00 4.88
N TRP A 69 -8.68 18.88 3.90
CA TRP A 69 -7.60 18.85 2.91
C TRP A 69 -6.39 19.69 3.29
N GLY A 70 -6.44 20.39 4.44
CA GLY A 70 -5.43 21.33 4.90
C GLY A 70 -5.56 22.73 4.30
N PHE A 71 -6.73 23.12 3.80
CA PHE A 71 -7.03 24.52 3.51
C PHE A 71 -7.42 25.27 4.79
N PRO A 72 -7.35 26.62 4.79
CA PRO A 72 -7.79 27.38 5.95
C PRO A 72 -9.31 27.25 6.20
N PRO A 73 -9.75 27.42 7.46
CA PRO A 73 -11.15 27.21 7.87
C PRO A 73 -12.17 27.98 7.05
N GLU A 74 -11.87 29.22 6.65
CA GLU A 74 -12.77 30.02 5.82
C GLU A 74 -13.02 29.45 4.42
N ILE A 75 -12.17 28.50 3.99
CA ILE A 75 -12.31 27.76 2.73
C ILE A 75 -12.98 26.40 2.97
N GLU A 76 -12.65 25.72 4.06
CA GLU A 76 -13.13 24.35 4.32
C GLU A 76 -14.40 24.25 5.15
N ALA A 77 -14.87 25.33 5.76
CA ALA A 77 -16.10 25.28 6.58
C ALA A 77 -17.31 24.69 5.86
N GLN A 78 -17.46 24.96 4.57
CA GLN A 78 -18.52 24.35 3.75
C GLN A 78 -18.32 22.85 3.52
N ASP A 79 -17.07 22.41 3.42
CA ASP A 79 -16.72 21.01 3.22
C ASP A 79 -17.01 20.19 4.49
N TRP A 80 -16.80 20.77 5.67
CA TRP A 80 -17.12 20.12 6.96
C TRP A 80 -18.62 19.87 7.11
N GLU A 81 -19.45 20.85 6.74
CA GLU A 81 -20.92 20.67 6.74
C GLU A 81 -21.37 19.64 5.69
N ALA A 82 -20.80 19.69 4.49
CA ALA A 82 -21.10 18.70 3.46
C ALA A 82 -20.62 17.29 3.85
N PHE A 83 -19.48 17.17 4.54
CA PHE A 83 -19.04 15.91 5.12
C PHE A 83 -20.07 15.35 6.11
N ARG A 84 -20.56 16.19 7.04
CA ARG A 84 -21.56 15.79 8.04
C ARG A 84 -22.83 15.25 7.39
N GLN A 85 -23.30 15.91 6.33
CA GLN A 85 -24.48 15.47 5.58
C GLN A 85 -24.22 14.17 4.80
N ALA A 86 -23.09 14.09 4.10
CA ALA A 86 -22.72 12.89 3.35
C ALA A 86 -22.51 11.68 4.29
N ALA A 87 -21.87 11.87 5.45
CA ALA A 87 -21.71 10.82 6.44
C ALA A 87 -23.05 10.22 6.87
N GLN A 88 -24.06 11.06 7.18
CA GLN A 88 -25.41 10.60 7.51
C GLN A 88 -26.05 9.81 6.38
N VAL A 89 -25.87 10.24 5.13
CA VAL A 89 -26.41 9.54 3.95
C VAL A 89 -25.79 8.15 3.82
N TYR A 90 -24.46 8.03 3.89
CA TYR A 90 -23.76 6.74 3.78
C TYR A 90 -24.05 5.82 4.96
N GLN A 91 -24.11 6.35 6.18
CA GLN A 91 -24.49 5.59 7.38
C GLN A 91 -25.93 5.07 7.31
N SER A 92 -26.86 5.88 6.81
CA SER A 92 -28.25 5.46 6.58
C SER A 92 -28.36 4.34 5.53
N ALA A 93 -27.41 4.27 4.61
CA ALA A 93 -27.28 3.18 3.64
C ALA A 93 -26.58 1.92 4.21
N GLY A 94 -26.14 1.94 5.48
CA GLY A 94 -25.52 0.82 6.17
C GLY A 94 -23.99 0.79 6.12
N ALA A 95 -23.34 1.87 5.68
CA ALA A 95 -21.89 1.99 5.67
C ALA A 95 -21.34 2.57 6.99
N ARG A 96 -20.06 2.32 7.27
CA ARG A 96 -19.25 3.07 8.23
C ARG A 96 -18.47 4.15 7.51
N VAL A 97 -18.37 5.32 8.14
CA VAL A 97 -17.71 6.49 7.54
C VAL A 97 -16.48 6.88 8.34
N PHE A 98 -15.36 6.97 7.64
CA PHE A 98 -14.10 7.51 8.17
C PHE A 98 -13.92 8.94 7.68
N GLY A 99 -13.58 9.84 8.58
CA GLY A 99 -13.23 11.20 8.23
C GLY A 99 -11.73 11.31 7.95
N TYR A 100 -11.40 11.68 6.72
CA TYR A 100 -10.04 11.92 6.27
C TYR A 100 -9.57 13.29 6.75
N ILE A 101 -8.42 13.36 7.40
CA ILE A 101 -7.75 14.58 7.80
C ILE A 101 -6.30 14.60 7.32
N GLN A 102 -5.84 15.77 6.86
CA GLN A 102 -4.47 15.96 6.40
C GLN A 102 -3.53 16.20 7.59
N THR A 103 -2.48 15.36 7.75
CA THR A 103 -1.66 15.40 8.96
C THR A 103 -0.31 16.07 8.83
N SER A 104 0.27 16.13 7.63
CA SER A 104 1.66 16.56 7.48
C SER A 104 1.89 17.75 6.57
N ASN A 105 0.84 18.31 6.01
CA ASN A 105 0.98 19.46 5.11
C ASN A 105 -0.29 20.30 5.10
N TYR A 106 -0.17 21.56 4.69
CA TYR A 106 -1.27 22.49 4.58
C TYR A 106 -1.15 23.38 3.34
N VAL A 107 -2.26 23.94 2.92
CA VAL A 107 -2.32 24.87 1.79
C VAL A 107 -1.98 26.27 2.27
N TYR A 108 -0.97 26.87 1.67
CA TYR A 108 -0.54 28.24 1.98
C TYR A 108 -1.45 29.25 1.28
N ALA A 109 -2.57 29.57 1.94
CA ALA A 109 -3.63 30.46 1.44
C ALA A 109 -4.38 31.08 2.62
N GLY A 110 -5.15 32.14 2.37
CA GLY A 110 -6.05 32.78 3.35
C GLY A 110 -5.40 33.04 4.70
N SER A 111 -6.09 32.70 5.80
CA SER A 111 -5.59 32.88 7.17
C SER A 111 -4.33 32.06 7.47
N TYR A 112 -4.01 31.03 6.65
CA TYR A 112 -2.79 30.25 6.81
C TYR A 112 -1.53 30.93 6.26
N LEU A 113 -1.64 32.05 5.55
CA LEU A 113 -0.49 32.86 5.13
C LEU A 113 0.29 33.44 6.31
N GLU A 114 -0.36 33.60 7.45
CA GLU A 114 0.27 34.14 8.68
C GLU A 114 0.83 33.03 9.60
N ARG A 115 0.65 31.75 9.24
CA ARG A 115 1.09 30.62 10.06
C ARG A 115 2.51 30.20 9.74
N ASP A 116 3.33 29.97 10.76
CA ASP A 116 4.70 29.45 10.67
C ASP A 116 4.76 27.96 11.06
N TRP A 117 3.90 27.15 10.49
CA TRP A 117 3.82 25.71 10.78
C TRP A 117 4.82 24.87 9.99
N TYR A 118 5.63 25.51 9.16
CA TYR A 118 6.51 24.82 8.21
C TYR A 118 7.49 23.86 8.85
N ALA A 119 7.63 22.68 8.27
CA ALA A 119 8.88 21.94 8.34
C ALA A 119 9.96 22.74 7.59
N ARG A 120 11.18 22.73 8.13
CA ARG A 120 12.30 23.49 7.55
C ARG A 120 13.38 22.55 7.06
N ASP A 121 13.91 22.86 5.88
CA ASP A 121 15.06 22.14 5.32
C ASP A 121 16.36 22.46 6.11
N PRO A 122 17.49 21.78 5.82
CA PRO A 122 18.77 22.05 6.51
C PRO A 122 19.30 23.48 6.36
N ARG A 123 18.74 24.28 5.46
CA ARG A 123 19.07 25.71 5.26
C ARG A 123 18.07 26.64 5.95
N GLY A 124 17.10 26.10 6.70
CA GLY A 124 16.07 26.86 7.41
C GLY A 124 14.90 27.31 6.54
N ARG A 125 14.80 26.91 5.29
CA ARG A 125 13.73 27.32 4.37
C ARG A 125 12.50 26.41 4.55
N PRO A 126 11.27 26.94 4.32
CA PRO A 126 10.06 26.11 4.30
C PRO A 126 10.19 24.95 3.33
N PHE A 127 9.72 23.78 3.74
CA PHE A 127 9.80 22.55 2.97
C PHE A 127 8.56 22.43 2.05
N PRO A 128 8.68 22.62 0.72
CA PRO A 128 7.53 22.50 -0.16
C PRO A 128 7.12 21.03 -0.34
N TYR A 129 5.80 20.80 -0.36
CA TYR A 129 5.25 19.50 -0.75
C TYR A 129 4.98 19.48 -2.26
N TYR A 130 3.96 20.19 -2.71
CA TYR A 130 3.72 20.51 -4.12
C TYR A 130 3.06 21.90 -4.23
N THR A 131 2.69 22.34 -5.44
CA THR A 131 2.23 23.72 -5.69
C THR A 131 1.27 24.22 -4.63
N GLY A 132 1.67 25.29 -3.94
CA GLY A 132 0.84 25.94 -2.91
C GLY A 132 0.74 25.21 -1.58
N ARG A 133 1.42 24.08 -1.39
CA ARG A 133 1.42 23.31 -0.14
C ARG A 133 2.81 23.19 0.46
N TYR A 134 2.86 23.20 1.79
CA TYR A 134 4.08 23.04 2.56
C TYR A 134 3.94 21.94 3.60
N MET A 135 5.04 21.21 3.81
CA MET A 135 5.14 20.23 4.90
C MET A 135 5.11 20.97 6.24
N THR A 136 4.49 20.36 7.23
CA THR A 136 4.38 20.91 8.59
C THR A 136 5.41 20.33 9.55
N CYS A 137 5.73 21.09 10.58
CA CYS A 137 6.56 20.62 11.68
C CYS A 137 5.67 19.96 12.75
N TRP A 138 5.74 18.66 12.89
CA TRP A 138 4.95 17.88 13.86
C TRP A 138 5.28 18.19 15.33
N ARG A 139 6.34 18.92 15.59
CA ARG A 139 6.67 19.45 16.92
C ARG A 139 6.23 20.90 17.12
N HIS A 140 5.55 21.50 16.15
CA HIS A 140 4.97 22.82 16.32
C HIS A 140 3.71 22.75 17.16
N PRO A 141 3.62 23.45 18.31
CA PRO A 141 2.48 23.32 19.21
C PRO A 141 1.15 23.68 18.55
N ASP A 142 1.11 24.77 17.78
CA ASP A 142 -0.12 25.21 17.12
C ASP A 142 -0.56 24.25 16.01
N TRP A 143 0.39 23.59 15.31
CA TRP A 143 0.04 22.54 14.35
C TRP A 143 -0.56 21.32 15.06
N ARG A 144 0.00 20.93 16.20
CA ARG A 144 -0.55 19.82 17.00
C ARG A 144 -1.95 20.15 17.52
N ALA A 145 -2.14 21.39 18.05
CA ALA A 145 -3.47 21.85 18.46
C ALA A 145 -4.47 21.80 17.32
N HIS A 146 -4.08 22.27 16.13
CA HIS A 146 -4.90 22.16 14.91
C HIS A 146 -5.27 20.73 14.57
N LEU A 147 -4.34 19.77 14.66
CA LEU A 147 -4.66 18.35 14.41
C LEU A 147 -5.66 17.79 15.43
N HIS A 148 -5.56 18.19 16.70
CA HIS A 148 -6.55 17.83 17.72
C HIS A 148 -7.92 18.41 17.38
N GLU A 149 -8.00 19.68 16.99
CA GLU A 149 -9.25 20.33 16.54
C GLU A 149 -9.88 19.59 15.35
N MET A 150 -9.08 19.12 14.39
CA MET A 150 -9.58 18.35 13.24
C MET A 150 -10.13 16.98 13.69
N VAL A 151 -9.46 16.31 14.62
CA VAL A 151 -9.96 15.04 15.20
C VAL A 151 -11.29 15.26 15.93
N GLU A 152 -11.39 16.31 16.76
CA GLU A 152 -12.63 16.69 17.45
C GLU A 152 -13.75 16.97 16.47
N GLY A 153 -13.45 17.74 15.40
CA GLY A 153 -14.41 18.10 14.36
C GLY A 153 -14.96 16.90 13.60
N VAL A 154 -14.07 15.97 13.19
CA VAL A 154 -14.47 14.72 12.51
C VAL A 154 -15.40 13.87 13.38
N ILE A 155 -15.09 13.73 14.66
CA ILE A 155 -15.89 12.94 15.60
C ILE A 155 -17.24 13.64 15.86
N ALA A 156 -17.23 14.95 16.06
CA ALA A 156 -18.45 15.75 16.24
C ALA A 156 -19.34 15.72 14.99
N ALA A 157 -18.76 15.59 13.80
CA ALA A 157 -19.48 15.41 12.53
C ALA A 157 -20.10 14.01 12.37
N GLY A 158 -19.87 13.10 13.31
CA GLY A 158 -20.50 11.78 13.37
C GLY A 158 -19.72 10.66 12.66
N ALA A 159 -18.43 10.81 12.43
CA ALA A 159 -17.61 9.76 11.83
C ALA A 159 -17.50 8.52 12.73
N ASP A 160 -17.47 7.33 12.12
CA ASP A 160 -17.20 6.03 12.78
C ASP A 160 -15.71 5.77 12.94
N GLY A 161 -14.87 6.49 12.21
CA GLY A 161 -13.42 6.37 12.25
C GLY A 161 -12.71 7.64 11.80
N VAL A 162 -11.43 7.76 12.14
CA VAL A 162 -10.53 8.81 11.65
C VAL A 162 -9.49 8.19 10.74
N PHE A 163 -9.30 8.80 9.58
CA PHE A 163 -8.27 8.44 8.63
C PHE A 163 -7.22 9.55 8.53
N PHE A 164 -6.02 9.25 8.99
CA PHE A 164 -4.88 10.17 9.01
C PHE A 164 -4.11 10.09 7.69
N ASP A 165 -4.31 11.07 6.82
CA ASP A 165 -3.60 11.11 5.55
C ASP A 165 -2.18 11.63 5.71
N ASN A 166 -1.24 10.98 4.99
CA ASN A 166 0.16 11.36 4.96
C ASN A 166 0.78 11.53 6.37
N PRO A 167 0.79 10.51 7.23
CA PRO A 167 1.38 10.62 8.56
C PRO A 167 2.92 10.70 8.47
N TRP A 168 3.45 11.78 7.92
CA TRP A 168 4.86 11.95 7.60
C TRP A 168 5.51 13.02 8.47
N TYR A 169 6.67 12.74 9.00
CA TYR A 169 7.49 13.77 9.63
C TYR A 169 8.46 14.39 8.64
N GLY A 170 7.96 15.31 7.83
CA GLY A 170 8.68 15.87 6.68
C GLY A 170 8.96 14.79 5.62
N MET A 171 9.57 15.15 4.52
CA MET A 171 9.85 14.25 3.41
C MET A 171 11.33 14.34 3.04
N ALA A 172 11.97 13.21 2.73
CA ALA A 172 13.27 13.21 2.09
C ALA A 172 13.09 13.64 0.63
N PRO A 173 13.77 14.70 0.16
CA PRO A 173 13.49 15.25 -1.16
C PRO A 173 13.81 14.28 -2.28
N GLN A 174 14.79 13.40 -2.12
CA GLN A 174 15.09 12.35 -3.09
C GLN A 174 16.10 11.33 -2.62
N HIS A 175 15.90 10.09 -3.08
CA HIS A 175 16.88 9.03 -3.04
C HIS A 175 17.72 9.04 -4.32
N SER A 176 19.01 9.13 -4.19
CA SER A 176 19.95 8.94 -5.27
C SER A 176 21.05 8.02 -4.77
N ALA A 177 20.93 6.74 -5.15
CA ALA A 177 21.97 5.75 -4.98
C ALA A 177 22.52 5.63 -3.53
N GLY A 178 21.64 5.45 -2.56
CA GLY A 178 22.01 5.23 -1.16
C GLY A 178 22.36 6.49 -0.38
N ALA A 179 22.22 7.67 -0.97
CA ALA A 179 22.42 8.92 -0.27
C ALA A 179 21.28 9.91 -0.54
N TRP A 180 20.82 10.56 0.51
CA TRP A 180 19.72 11.52 0.48
C TRP A 180 20.26 12.93 0.52
N LEU A 181 20.13 13.62 -0.60
CA LEU A 181 20.61 14.98 -0.74
C LEU A 181 19.58 15.95 -0.15
N GLY A 182 19.99 16.67 0.90
CA GLY A 182 19.17 17.71 1.51
C GLY A 182 18.42 17.30 2.79
N GLY A 183 18.71 16.13 3.32
CA GLY A 183 18.16 15.65 4.59
C GLY A 183 16.71 15.18 4.51
N ALA A 184 16.14 14.80 5.63
CA ALA A 184 14.75 14.37 5.77
C ALA A 184 14.16 14.91 7.06
N GLY A 185 12.86 15.17 7.10
CA GLY A 185 12.19 15.68 8.29
C GLY A 185 12.25 17.18 8.43
N CYS A 186 12.34 17.67 9.67
CA CYS A 186 12.35 19.09 9.98
C CYS A 186 13.62 19.47 10.75
N TYR A 187 14.30 20.52 10.27
CA TYR A 187 15.53 21.06 10.84
C TYR A 187 15.31 22.36 11.64
N CYS A 188 14.08 22.66 12.05
CA CYS A 188 13.83 23.80 12.93
C CYS A 188 14.45 23.59 14.32
N GLU A 189 14.61 24.67 15.10
CA GLU A 189 15.28 24.59 16.40
C GLU A 189 14.57 23.61 17.37
N ARG A 190 13.23 23.54 17.36
CA ARG A 190 12.47 22.60 18.21
C ARG A 190 12.85 21.14 17.90
N CYS A 191 12.95 20.81 16.60
CA CYS A 191 13.30 19.43 16.18
C CYS A 191 14.76 19.12 16.45
N ARG A 192 15.66 20.06 16.23
CA ARG A 192 17.09 19.91 16.55
C ARG A 192 17.33 19.74 18.03
N ALA A 193 16.71 20.57 18.86
CA ALA A 193 16.81 20.46 20.31
C ALA A 193 16.28 19.12 20.83
N ALA A 194 15.11 18.66 20.30
CA ALA A 194 14.54 17.38 20.70
C ALA A 194 15.40 16.17 20.30
N PHE A 195 15.95 16.20 19.07
CA PHE A 195 16.86 15.13 18.64
C PHE A 195 18.15 15.12 19.44
N ARG A 196 18.75 16.30 19.68
CA ARG A 196 19.95 16.42 20.49
C ARG A 196 19.72 15.92 21.92
N ALA A 197 18.57 16.22 22.51
CA ALA A 197 18.21 15.71 23.84
C ALA A 197 18.04 14.19 23.85
N ALA A 198 17.51 13.61 22.78
CA ALA A 198 17.31 12.15 22.68
C ALA A 198 18.56 11.36 22.33
N ALA A 199 19.42 11.90 21.46
CA ALA A 199 20.52 11.16 20.84
C ALA A 199 21.93 11.71 21.18
N GLY A 200 22.03 12.89 21.81
CA GLY A 200 23.31 13.52 22.13
C GLY A 200 24.07 14.09 20.94
N ILE A 201 23.51 14.06 19.74
CA ILE A 201 24.14 14.50 18.49
C ILE A 201 23.24 15.45 17.69
N GLU A 202 23.81 16.14 16.71
CA GLU A 202 23.04 17.00 15.80
C GLU A 202 22.39 16.20 14.68
N ILE A 203 21.24 16.71 14.14
CA ILE A 203 20.60 16.12 12.97
C ILE A 203 21.56 16.19 11.77
N PRO A 204 21.87 15.05 11.12
CA PRO A 204 22.72 15.03 9.93
C PRO A 204 22.13 15.87 8.79
N ARG A 205 22.95 16.74 8.18
CA ARG A 205 22.50 17.58 7.04
C ARG A 205 22.31 16.79 5.74
N ALA A 206 22.99 15.66 5.61
CA ALA A 206 22.84 14.71 4.52
C ALA A 206 22.76 13.32 5.12
N LEU A 207 21.91 12.48 4.54
CA LEU A 207 21.65 11.13 5.05
C LEU A 207 22.39 10.10 4.20
N ALA A 208 23.10 9.21 4.84
CA ALA A 208 23.79 8.07 4.24
C ALA A 208 23.63 6.82 5.12
N PRO A 209 22.41 6.26 5.24
CA PRO A 209 22.14 5.20 6.22
C PRO A 209 22.98 3.93 6.01
N GLU A 210 23.50 3.70 4.80
CA GLU A 210 24.40 2.56 4.55
C GLU A 210 25.73 2.68 5.30
N THR A 211 26.28 3.90 5.44
CA THR A 211 27.65 4.12 5.91
C THR A 211 27.76 4.99 7.16
N ASP A 212 26.68 5.68 7.55
CA ASP A 212 26.68 6.67 8.63
C ASP A 212 25.70 6.31 9.74
N GLU A 213 26.26 6.06 10.94
CA GLU A 213 25.48 5.72 12.13
C GLU A 213 24.57 6.86 12.57
N ALA A 214 25.04 8.11 12.51
CA ALA A 214 24.24 9.27 12.88
C ALA A 214 22.97 9.37 12.01
N SER A 215 23.08 9.01 10.73
CA SER A 215 21.93 8.92 9.82
C SER A 215 20.93 7.83 10.26
N ARG A 216 21.41 6.67 10.70
CA ARG A 216 20.54 5.57 11.17
C ARG A 216 19.82 5.96 12.45
N VAL A 217 20.55 6.51 13.42
CA VAL A 217 19.98 7.00 14.70
C VAL A 217 18.91 8.06 14.45
N TYR A 218 19.19 9.03 13.56
CA TYR A 218 18.22 10.07 13.22
C TYR A 218 16.97 9.53 12.53
N LEU A 219 17.15 8.63 11.56
CA LEU A 219 16.02 8.06 10.83
C LEU A 219 15.12 7.20 11.73
N ARG A 220 15.70 6.46 12.66
CA ARG A 220 14.94 5.70 13.67
C ARG A 220 14.16 6.65 14.57
N TRP A 221 14.84 7.63 15.17
CA TRP A 221 14.17 8.65 15.98
C TRP A 221 13.02 9.34 15.25
N ARG A 222 13.21 9.66 13.97
CA ARG A 222 12.18 10.28 13.14
C ARG A 222 10.96 9.38 12.96
N ALA A 223 11.17 8.09 12.72
CA ALA A 223 10.08 7.10 12.61
C ALA A 223 9.34 6.93 13.95
N ASP A 224 10.08 6.92 15.07
CA ASP A 224 9.49 6.89 16.41
C ASP A 224 8.62 8.13 16.67
N GLN A 225 9.02 9.32 16.16
CA GLN A 225 8.18 10.53 16.27
C GLN A 225 6.88 10.41 15.46
N VAL A 226 6.91 9.79 14.28
CA VAL A 226 5.70 9.53 13.49
C VAL A 226 4.75 8.64 14.28
N THR A 227 5.23 7.51 14.76
CA THR A 227 4.44 6.56 15.56
C THR A 227 3.88 7.20 16.83
N ALA A 228 4.70 7.94 17.56
CA ALA A 228 4.29 8.60 18.81
C ALA A 228 3.22 9.68 18.59
N THR A 229 3.34 10.46 17.51
CA THR A 229 2.35 11.50 17.21
C THR A 229 1.03 10.88 16.77
N LEU A 230 1.07 9.82 15.94
CA LEU A 230 -0.14 9.12 15.55
C LEU A 230 -0.81 8.46 16.77
N ALA A 231 -0.03 7.89 17.69
CA ALA A 231 -0.54 7.32 18.93
C ALA A 231 -1.25 8.36 19.80
N GLU A 232 -0.67 9.56 19.93
CA GLU A 232 -1.30 10.67 20.67
C GLU A 232 -2.64 11.09 20.06
N LEU A 233 -2.69 11.24 18.72
CA LEU A 233 -3.94 11.61 18.03
C LEU A 233 -4.98 10.50 18.14
N ALA A 234 -4.57 9.24 18.05
CA ALA A 234 -5.46 8.09 18.25
C ALA A 234 -6.01 7.99 19.67
N ASP A 235 -5.16 8.23 20.67
CA ASP A 235 -5.57 8.24 22.08
C ASP A 235 -6.54 9.40 22.35
N HIS A 236 -6.29 10.58 21.79
CA HIS A 236 -7.22 11.71 21.86
C HIS A 236 -8.57 11.37 21.23
N ALA A 237 -8.57 10.80 20.02
CA ALA A 237 -9.81 10.36 19.37
C ALA A 237 -10.58 9.33 20.20
N ARG A 238 -9.90 8.35 20.80
CA ARG A 238 -10.52 7.33 21.66
C ARG A 238 -11.01 7.86 23.00
N GLN A 239 -10.42 8.94 23.52
CA GLN A 239 -10.94 9.65 24.70
C GLN A 239 -12.29 10.31 24.40
N LEU A 240 -12.46 10.87 23.20
CA LEU A 240 -13.70 11.50 22.76
C LEU A 240 -14.78 10.45 22.40
N ASN A 241 -14.38 9.39 21.73
CA ASN A 241 -15.25 8.29 21.33
C ASN A 241 -14.50 6.95 21.44
N PRO A 242 -14.73 6.16 22.51
CA PRO A 242 -14.02 4.89 22.69
C PRO A 242 -14.24 3.83 21.59
N ALA A 243 -15.28 4.00 20.77
CA ALA A 243 -15.59 3.10 19.66
C ALA A 243 -15.00 3.55 18.32
N ILE A 244 -14.33 4.70 18.28
CA ILE A 244 -13.76 5.26 17.07
C ILE A 244 -12.68 4.33 16.50
N LEU A 245 -12.71 4.11 15.19
CA LEU A 245 -11.70 3.34 14.48
C LEU A 245 -10.58 4.25 14.00
N ILE A 246 -9.36 3.76 14.03
CA ILE A 246 -8.16 4.50 13.61
C ILE A 246 -7.56 3.84 12.39
N SER A 247 -7.35 4.64 11.36
CA SER A 247 -6.66 4.25 10.13
C SER A 247 -5.71 5.35 9.69
N ALA A 248 -4.69 5.01 8.92
CA ALA A 248 -3.81 6.01 8.33
C ALA A 248 -3.41 5.59 6.91
N ASN A 249 -2.95 6.57 6.12
CA ASN A 249 -2.36 6.34 4.82
C ASN A 249 -0.91 5.90 4.99
N ASP A 250 -0.71 4.60 5.10
CA ASP A 250 0.61 4.00 5.18
C ASP A 250 1.18 3.74 3.79
N PHE A 251 2.50 3.72 3.71
CA PHE A 251 3.18 3.46 2.45
C PHE A 251 3.87 2.11 2.48
N ASP A 252 3.85 1.48 1.33
CA ASP A 252 4.53 0.22 1.10
C ASP A 252 6.03 0.31 1.45
N ALA A 253 6.46 -0.55 2.38
CA ALA A 253 7.87 -0.64 2.78
C ALA A 253 8.74 -1.28 1.69
N VAL A 254 8.15 -1.95 0.69
CA VAL A 254 8.83 -2.67 -0.36
C VAL A 254 8.99 -1.81 -1.62
N MET A 255 7.90 -1.21 -2.10
CA MET A 255 7.91 -0.41 -3.34
C MET A 255 8.71 0.88 -3.20
N ARG A 256 8.96 1.33 -1.99
CA ARG A 256 9.72 2.54 -1.70
C ARG A 256 10.43 2.44 -0.36
N PRO A 257 11.55 3.13 -0.18
CA PRO A 257 12.19 3.25 1.12
C PRO A 257 11.37 4.20 2.03
N SER A 258 10.13 3.83 2.37
CA SER A 258 9.16 4.66 3.10
C SER A 258 9.68 5.08 4.48
N PHE A 259 10.47 4.23 5.13
CA PHE A 259 11.16 4.53 6.37
C PHE A 259 12.07 5.77 6.23
N VAL A 260 12.89 5.82 5.17
CA VAL A 260 13.78 6.95 4.93
C VAL A 260 13.03 8.14 4.34
N THR A 261 12.11 7.89 3.39
CA THR A 261 11.43 8.98 2.68
C THR A 261 10.48 9.73 3.60
N TYR A 262 9.69 9.03 4.40
CA TYR A 262 8.57 9.58 5.16
C TYR A 262 8.70 9.43 6.67
N GLY A 263 9.56 8.54 7.15
CA GLY A 263 9.63 8.16 8.56
C GLY A 263 8.55 7.14 8.94
N ILE A 264 8.08 6.34 8.00
CA ILE A 264 7.06 5.32 8.26
C ILE A 264 7.73 4.04 8.71
N ASP A 265 7.45 3.65 9.95
CA ASP A 265 7.70 2.32 10.49
C ASP A 265 6.37 1.56 10.57
N LEU A 266 6.14 0.67 9.62
CA LEU A 266 4.85 -0.02 9.51
C LEU A 266 4.56 -0.89 10.74
N VAL A 267 5.58 -1.48 11.37
CA VAL A 267 5.43 -2.27 12.60
C VAL A 267 4.95 -1.40 13.77
N GLY A 268 5.56 -0.22 13.91
CA GLY A 268 5.16 0.74 14.95
C GLY A 268 3.75 1.28 14.72
N LEU A 269 3.45 1.66 13.49
CA LEU A 269 2.15 2.24 13.12
C LEU A 269 1.00 1.24 13.24
N ALA A 270 1.20 -0.02 12.88
CA ALA A 270 0.18 -1.06 13.01
C ALA A 270 -0.32 -1.28 14.44
N ARG A 271 0.50 -0.96 15.45
CA ARG A 271 0.11 -1.07 16.87
C ARG A 271 -0.85 0.04 17.32
N VAL A 272 -0.92 1.11 16.56
CA VAL A 272 -1.75 2.29 16.85
C VAL A 272 -3.08 2.22 16.13
N GLN A 273 -3.09 1.60 14.95
CA GLN A 273 -4.21 1.56 14.02
C GLN A 273 -5.09 0.32 14.22
N ASP A 274 -6.36 0.47 13.90
CA ASP A 274 -7.30 -0.64 13.75
C ASP A 274 -7.29 -1.17 12.31
N VAL A 275 -6.95 -0.29 11.35
CA VAL A 275 -6.84 -0.58 9.91
C VAL A 275 -5.59 0.05 9.36
N VAL A 276 -4.67 -0.74 8.88
CA VAL A 276 -3.52 -0.30 8.08
C VAL A 276 -3.96 -0.20 6.63
N MET A 277 -3.87 0.99 6.04
CA MET A 277 -4.13 1.18 4.62
C MET A 277 -2.84 1.48 3.89
N ILE A 278 -2.45 0.61 2.97
CA ILE A 278 -1.25 0.79 2.16
C ILE A 278 -1.60 1.37 0.81
N GLU A 279 -1.02 2.53 0.53
CA GLU A 279 -1.01 3.17 -0.78
C GLU A 279 0.18 2.67 -1.63
N ASP A 280 0.07 2.75 -2.93
CA ASP A 280 1.08 2.39 -3.96
C ASP A 280 1.02 0.97 -4.51
N TYR A 281 -0.17 0.51 -4.62
CA TYR A 281 -0.47 -0.70 -5.35
C TYR A 281 -0.70 -0.41 -6.83
N GLY A 282 -0.32 -1.36 -7.69
CA GLY A 282 -0.80 -1.40 -9.07
C GLY A 282 -2.05 -2.27 -9.18
N LEU A 283 -3.00 -1.91 -10.01
CA LEU A 283 -4.01 -2.86 -10.44
C LEU A 283 -3.36 -3.98 -11.25
N VAL A 284 -3.71 -5.20 -10.93
CA VAL A 284 -3.17 -6.40 -11.57
C VAL A 284 -3.20 -6.28 -13.09
N HIS A 285 -2.05 -6.50 -13.74
CA HIS A 285 -1.95 -6.47 -15.19
C HIS A 285 -0.76 -7.28 -15.69
N TRP A 286 -1.02 -8.35 -16.42
CA TRP A 286 0.02 -9.11 -17.09
C TRP A 286 0.24 -8.58 -18.52
N ARG A 287 1.47 -8.20 -18.81
CA ARG A 287 1.91 -7.62 -20.08
C ARG A 287 3.10 -8.42 -20.62
N PRO A 288 2.84 -9.59 -21.24
CA PRO A 288 3.91 -10.48 -21.72
C PRO A 288 4.82 -9.82 -22.75
N GLU A 289 4.28 -8.96 -23.62
CA GLU A 289 5.03 -8.20 -24.62
C GLU A 289 6.05 -7.21 -24.03
N ALA A 290 5.78 -6.72 -22.82
CA ALA A 290 6.67 -5.86 -22.06
C ALA A 290 7.54 -6.63 -21.04
N ALA A 291 7.39 -7.96 -20.96
CA ALA A 291 7.97 -8.79 -19.91
C ALA A 291 7.67 -8.24 -18.50
N GLU A 292 6.42 -7.86 -18.25
CA GLU A 292 5.99 -7.18 -17.05
C GLU A 292 4.74 -7.85 -16.45
N LEU A 293 4.75 -8.07 -15.15
CA LEU A 293 3.58 -8.47 -14.38
C LEU A 293 3.38 -7.51 -13.22
N ILE A 294 2.42 -6.61 -13.35
CA ILE A 294 1.99 -5.75 -12.25
C ILE A 294 1.15 -6.61 -11.31
N ASN A 295 1.56 -6.68 -10.06
CA ASN A 295 0.90 -7.41 -8.99
C ASN A 295 1.32 -6.85 -7.63
N ASN A 296 0.61 -7.26 -6.60
CA ASN A 296 0.84 -6.78 -5.24
C ASN A 296 1.23 -7.90 -4.28
N ALA A 297 1.50 -9.09 -4.81
CA ALA A 297 1.71 -10.30 -4.00
C ALA A 297 2.85 -10.16 -2.98
N LEU A 298 3.98 -9.52 -3.36
CA LEU A 298 5.11 -9.31 -2.44
C LEU A 298 4.76 -8.32 -1.34
N THR A 299 4.12 -7.20 -1.69
CA THR A 299 3.72 -6.17 -0.73
C THR A 299 2.68 -6.68 0.25
N LEU A 300 1.64 -7.39 -0.23
CA LEU A 300 0.63 -8.03 0.62
C LEU A 300 1.25 -8.95 1.65
N ARG A 301 2.15 -9.84 1.22
CA ARG A 301 2.83 -10.77 2.12
C ARG A 301 3.78 -10.08 3.08
N THR A 302 4.50 -9.05 2.60
CA THR A 302 5.40 -8.25 3.45
C THR A 302 4.60 -7.48 4.50
N ALA A 303 3.55 -6.78 4.08
CA ALA A 303 2.68 -6.06 5.00
C ALA A 303 2.09 -7.01 6.05
N ARG A 304 1.54 -8.15 5.62
CA ARG A 304 0.96 -9.14 6.53
C ARG A 304 1.98 -9.66 7.55
N ALA A 305 3.21 -9.93 7.14
CA ALA A 305 4.28 -10.36 8.04
C ALA A 305 4.66 -9.28 9.08
N LEU A 306 4.54 -8.00 8.71
CA LEU A 306 4.93 -6.88 9.59
C LEU A 306 3.81 -6.43 10.53
N ILE A 307 2.54 -6.47 10.08
CA ILE A 307 1.42 -5.93 10.86
C ILE A 307 0.66 -6.99 11.67
N GLY A 308 1.00 -8.27 11.50
CA GLY A 308 0.32 -9.37 12.19
C GLY A 308 -1.17 -9.43 11.90
N ASP A 309 -2.00 -9.40 12.94
CA ASP A 309 -3.45 -9.56 12.85
C ASP A 309 -4.22 -8.25 12.58
N THR A 310 -3.54 -7.11 12.48
CA THR A 310 -4.20 -5.84 12.16
C THR A 310 -4.84 -5.91 10.78
N HIS A 311 -6.05 -5.34 10.63
CA HIS A 311 -6.73 -5.33 9.34
C HIS A 311 -5.90 -4.59 8.28
N LEU A 312 -5.72 -5.23 7.11
CA LEU A 312 -4.98 -4.68 5.99
C LEU A 312 -5.93 -4.25 4.88
N SER A 313 -5.86 -3.00 4.49
CA SER A 313 -6.46 -2.47 3.27
C SER A 313 -5.36 -2.02 2.32
N VAL A 314 -5.61 -2.14 1.03
CA VAL A 314 -4.63 -1.79 0.00
C VAL A 314 -5.27 -0.92 -1.06
N GLU A 315 -4.67 0.24 -1.32
CA GLU A 315 -5.14 1.21 -2.30
C GLU A 315 -4.29 1.17 -3.57
N PRO A 316 -4.84 0.74 -4.71
CA PRO A 316 -4.08 0.66 -5.94
C PRO A 316 -3.95 2.02 -6.62
N TYR A 317 -2.71 2.41 -6.88
CA TYR A 317 -2.35 3.55 -7.73
C TYR A 317 -1.49 3.07 -8.90
N ASP A 318 -2.09 2.79 -10.03
CA ASP A 318 -1.36 2.31 -11.20
C ASP A 318 -0.35 3.35 -11.74
N GLN A 319 -0.68 4.61 -11.58
CA GLN A 319 0.18 5.73 -11.96
C GLN A 319 1.06 6.25 -10.80
N GLY A 320 0.87 5.78 -9.59
CA GLY A 320 1.71 6.09 -8.42
C GLY A 320 1.59 7.50 -7.86
N ILE A 321 0.67 8.35 -8.29
CA ILE A 321 0.50 9.74 -7.84
C ILE A 321 -0.92 10.13 -7.46
N GLY A 322 -1.78 9.17 -7.28
CA GLY A 322 -3.11 9.41 -6.79
C GLY A 322 -4.17 9.70 -7.85
N PHE A 323 -3.88 9.50 -9.11
CA PHE A 323 -4.92 9.46 -10.13
C PHE A 323 -4.70 8.31 -11.11
N ASP A 324 -5.77 7.72 -11.54
CA ASP A 324 -5.79 6.57 -12.42
C ASP A 324 -6.82 6.75 -13.53
N GLN A 325 -6.71 5.94 -14.56
CA GLN A 325 -7.80 5.75 -15.50
C GLN A 325 -8.84 4.80 -14.87
N VAL A 326 -10.06 4.86 -15.32
CA VAL A 326 -11.05 3.83 -15.00
C VAL A 326 -10.75 2.61 -15.86
N TYR A 327 -10.54 1.48 -15.18
CA TYR A 327 -10.11 0.24 -15.81
C TYR A 327 -11.28 -0.64 -16.25
N ALA A 328 -10.96 -1.67 -17.04
CA ALA A 328 -11.92 -2.71 -17.39
C ALA A 328 -12.42 -3.43 -16.11
N PRO A 329 -13.70 -3.86 -16.07
CA PRO A 329 -14.31 -4.53 -14.93
C PRO A 329 -13.47 -5.69 -14.37
N ARG A 330 -12.92 -6.53 -15.26
CA ARG A 330 -12.08 -7.67 -14.91
C ARG A 330 -10.86 -7.31 -14.06
N ARG A 331 -10.20 -6.18 -14.32
CA ARG A 331 -9.01 -5.76 -13.54
C ARG A 331 -9.37 -5.43 -12.10
N TYR A 332 -10.54 -4.85 -11.85
CA TYR A 332 -11.03 -4.67 -10.47
C TYR A 332 -11.29 -6.01 -9.80
N GLN A 333 -11.91 -6.96 -10.50
CA GLN A 333 -12.16 -8.30 -9.96
C GLN A 333 -10.86 -9.02 -9.60
N GLN A 334 -9.85 -8.96 -10.49
CA GLN A 334 -8.53 -9.56 -10.24
C GLN A 334 -7.83 -8.92 -9.03
N ALA A 335 -7.85 -7.59 -8.91
CA ALA A 335 -7.21 -6.89 -7.78
C ALA A 335 -7.92 -7.18 -6.45
N ILE A 336 -9.26 -7.25 -6.44
CA ILE A 336 -10.04 -7.63 -5.25
C ILE A 336 -9.72 -9.08 -4.85
N ALA A 337 -9.65 -9.99 -5.83
CA ALA A 337 -9.32 -11.39 -5.58
C ALA A 337 -7.89 -11.57 -5.04
N GLU A 338 -6.92 -10.84 -5.61
CA GLU A 338 -5.52 -10.84 -5.14
C GLU A 338 -5.42 -10.35 -3.69
N ALA A 339 -6.05 -9.22 -3.38
CA ALA A 339 -6.06 -8.67 -2.02
C ALA A 339 -6.66 -9.68 -1.03
N ALA A 340 -7.82 -10.27 -1.37
CA ALA A 340 -8.49 -11.26 -0.54
C ALA A 340 -7.65 -12.53 -0.35
N ALA A 341 -7.00 -13.03 -1.39
CA ALA A 341 -6.11 -14.18 -1.30
C ALA A 341 -4.96 -13.91 -0.32
N GLY A 342 -4.40 -12.69 -0.33
CA GLY A 342 -3.38 -12.22 0.60
C GLY A 342 -3.90 -11.84 2.00
N GLY A 343 -5.19 -12.02 2.28
CA GLY A 343 -5.79 -11.68 3.59
C GLY A 343 -6.01 -10.19 3.80
N ALA A 344 -6.23 -9.43 2.73
CA ALA A 344 -6.46 -7.99 2.75
C ALA A 344 -7.78 -7.61 2.07
N SER A 345 -8.19 -6.36 2.24
CA SER A 345 -9.27 -5.76 1.47
C SER A 345 -8.71 -4.77 0.46
N MET A 346 -9.20 -4.81 -0.77
CA MET A 346 -8.87 -3.78 -1.75
C MET A 346 -9.68 -2.53 -1.47
N VAL A 347 -9.05 -1.38 -1.50
CA VAL A 347 -9.71 -0.07 -1.52
C VAL A 347 -10.17 0.21 -2.94
N VAL A 348 -11.46 0.34 -3.14
CA VAL A 348 -12.02 0.81 -4.40
C VAL A 348 -11.85 2.32 -4.45
N LYS A 349 -10.97 2.79 -5.32
CA LYS A 349 -10.67 4.20 -5.43
C LYS A 349 -11.79 4.91 -6.21
N GLY A 350 -12.36 5.93 -5.60
CA GLY A 350 -13.42 6.75 -6.18
C GLY A 350 -12.99 8.15 -6.55
N THR A 351 -11.76 8.54 -6.20
CA THR A 351 -11.24 9.87 -6.46
C THR A 351 -10.20 9.87 -7.56
N GLU A 352 -10.01 11.02 -8.19
CA GLU A 352 -8.89 11.28 -9.09
C GLU A 352 -8.82 10.33 -10.30
N PHE A 353 -9.95 9.79 -10.75
CA PHE A 353 -10.01 9.17 -12.07
C PHE A 353 -9.92 10.23 -13.16
N VAL A 354 -9.13 9.93 -14.20
CA VAL A 354 -8.90 10.83 -15.33
C VAL A 354 -9.37 10.16 -16.61
N GLU A 355 -10.31 10.79 -17.29
CA GLU A 355 -10.78 10.36 -18.59
C GLU A 355 -9.75 10.64 -19.70
N ALA A 356 -9.97 10.08 -20.88
CA ALA A 356 -9.06 10.20 -22.03
C ALA A 356 -8.80 11.67 -22.44
N ASP A 357 -9.79 12.55 -22.25
CA ASP A 357 -9.67 13.99 -22.51
C ASP A 357 -8.98 14.78 -21.37
N GLY A 358 -8.70 14.13 -20.26
CA GLY A 358 -8.06 14.71 -19.07
C GLY A 358 -9.03 15.24 -18.04
N THR A 359 -10.34 14.95 -18.18
CA THR A 359 -11.35 15.36 -17.21
C THR A 359 -11.35 14.47 -15.97
N PHE A 360 -11.35 15.05 -14.78
CA PHE A 360 -11.48 14.33 -13.53
C PHE A 360 -12.94 13.89 -13.32
N THR A 361 -13.12 12.63 -12.99
CA THR A 361 -14.42 11.99 -12.76
C THR A 361 -14.34 10.98 -11.61
N LEU A 362 -15.45 10.35 -11.29
CA LEU A 362 -15.56 9.36 -10.21
C LEU A 362 -16.16 8.06 -10.73
N LEU A 363 -15.96 6.98 -9.99
CA LEU A 363 -16.58 5.68 -10.25
C LEU A 363 -18.13 5.72 -10.14
N THR A 364 -18.67 6.75 -9.47
CA THR A 364 -20.11 6.97 -9.36
C THR A 364 -20.75 7.46 -10.65
N ALA A 365 -19.99 7.91 -11.66
CA ALA A 365 -20.55 8.29 -12.95
C ALA A 365 -21.35 7.13 -13.57
N GLU A 366 -22.50 7.44 -14.21
CA GLU A 366 -23.43 6.45 -14.76
C GLU A 366 -22.75 5.46 -15.72
N LYS A 367 -21.90 5.96 -16.59
CA LYS A 367 -21.16 5.14 -17.58
C LYS A 367 -20.25 4.06 -16.97
N TYR A 368 -19.98 4.11 -15.67
CA TYR A 368 -19.16 3.12 -14.96
C TYR A 368 -20.00 2.09 -14.19
N ALA A 369 -21.30 1.96 -14.50
CA ALA A 369 -22.14 0.90 -13.96
C ALA A 369 -21.55 -0.51 -14.14
N PRO A 370 -20.97 -0.90 -15.30
CA PRO A 370 -20.34 -2.22 -15.44
C PRO A 370 -19.18 -2.48 -14.47
N GLN A 371 -18.40 -1.43 -14.13
CA GLN A 371 -17.33 -1.55 -13.15
C GLN A 371 -17.90 -1.77 -11.76
N ARG A 372 -18.90 -0.99 -11.36
CA ARG A 372 -19.57 -1.13 -10.06
C ARG A 372 -20.23 -2.49 -9.89
N GLU A 373 -20.88 -3.00 -10.94
CA GLU A 373 -21.48 -4.34 -10.95
C GLU A 373 -20.41 -5.44 -10.73
N ALA A 374 -19.32 -5.39 -11.47
CA ALA A 374 -18.22 -6.35 -11.35
C ALA A 374 -17.55 -6.31 -9.96
N ILE A 375 -17.34 -5.11 -9.41
CA ILE A 375 -16.84 -4.89 -8.04
C ILE A 375 -17.84 -5.48 -7.04
N GLY A 376 -19.11 -5.16 -7.18
CA GLY A 376 -20.18 -5.61 -6.28
C GLY A 376 -20.36 -7.13 -6.28
N ALA A 377 -20.22 -7.77 -7.43
CA ALA A 377 -20.24 -9.24 -7.55
C ALA A 377 -19.10 -9.88 -6.74
N MET A 378 -17.88 -9.37 -6.89
CA MET A 378 -16.73 -9.86 -6.12
C MET A 378 -16.88 -9.61 -4.62
N HIS A 379 -17.33 -8.43 -4.21
CA HIS A 379 -17.53 -8.10 -2.80
C HIS A 379 -18.62 -8.98 -2.17
N ARG A 380 -19.72 -9.25 -2.88
CA ARG A 380 -20.79 -10.14 -2.43
C ARG A 380 -20.22 -11.53 -2.15
N TRP A 381 -19.52 -12.11 -3.11
CA TRP A 381 -18.90 -13.41 -2.98
C TRP A 381 -17.91 -13.47 -1.80
N LEU A 382 -17.05 -12.47 -1.64
CA LEU A 382 -16.08 -12.41 -0.55
C LEU A 382 -16.73 -12.21 0.83
N ILE A 383 -17.85 -11.50 0.92
CA ILE A 383 -18.63 -11.38 2.16
C ILE A 383 -19.22 -12.76 2.54
N GLU A 384 -19.76 -13.49 1.58
CA GLU A 384 -20.25 -14.86 1.77
C GLU A 384 -19.10 -15.82 2.17
N MET A 385 -17.93 -15.62 1.58
CA MET A 385 -16.72 -16.39 1.88
C MET A 385 -16.01 -15.98 3.18
N ALA A 386 -16.41 -14.89 3.83
CA ALA A 386 -15.71 -14.35 4.99
C ALA A 386 -15.42 -15.39 6.10
N PRO A 387 -16.34 -16.32 6.46
CA PRO A 387 -16.03 -17.34 7.46
C PRO A 387 -14.86 -18.27 7.07
N ARG A 388 -14.57 -18.39 5.78
CA ARG A 388 -13.47 -19.23 5.28
C ARG A 388 -12.11 -18.49 5.28
N TYR A 389 -12.11 -17.20 5.55
CA TYR A 389 -10.90 -16.36 5.62
C TYR A 389 -10.43 -16.09 7.05
N THR A 390 -11.13 -16.58 8.05
CA THR A 390 -10.78 -16.43 9.47
C THR A 390 -9.91 -17.58 9.96
N GLU A 391 -9.02 -17.32 10.92
CA GLU A 391 -8.22 -18.35 11.61
C GLU A 391 -7.46 -19.28 10.67
N ARG A 392 -6.90 -18.73 9.58
CA ARG A 392 -6.14 -19.49 8.60
C ARG A 392 -4.67 -19.52 8.94
N GLN A 393 -4.05 -20.69 8.82
CA GLN A 393 -2.61 -20.87 8.86
C GLN A 393 -2.04 -21.01 7.44
N ASN A 394 -0.98 -20.26 7.13
CA ASN A 394 -0.32 -20.35 5.83
C ASN A 394 0.51 -21.64 5.74
N LEU A 395 0.27 -22.45 4.72
CA LEU A 395 0.96 -23.72 4.44
C LEU A 395 2.07 -23.60 3.40
N ALA A 396 2.45 -22.39 3.00
CA ALA A 396 3.51 -22.21 2.01
C ALA A 396 4.85 -22.79 2.50
N PRO A 397 5.49 -23.68 1.70
CA PRO A 397 6.74 -24.34 2.09
C PRO A 397 7.97 -23.44 1.91
N VAL A 398 7.84 -22.30 1.23
CA VAL A 398 8.93 -21.37 0.96
C VAL A 398 8.72 -20.09 1.77
N GLY A 399 9.70 -19.74 2.60
CA GLY A 399 9.80 -18.48 3.30
C GLY A 399 10.75 -17.53 2.55
N LEU A 400 10.32 -16.29 2.33
CA LEU A 400 11.19 -15.20 1.90
C LEU A 400 11.40 -14.28 3.11
N LEU A 401 12.64 -14.28 3.65
CA LEU A 401 12.96 -13.49 4.83
C LEU A 401 12.85 -12.00 4.53
N TYR A 402 12.07 -11.30 5.34
CA TYR A 402 12.03 -9.84 5.30
C TYR A 402 13.40 -9.27 5.66
N PRO A 403 13.98 -8.41 4.84
CA PRO A 403 15.36 -7.96 5.04
C PRO A 403 15.59 -7.04 6.25
N GLY A 404 14.52 -6.67 6.96
CA GLY A 404 14.62 -5.79 8.12
C GLY A 404 15.24 -4.44 7.77
N ASP A 405 16.07 -3.94 8.68
CA ASP A 405 16.78 -2.67 8.52
C ASP A 405 17.67 -2.61 7.26
N ALA A 406 18.15 -3.75 6.77
CA ALA A 406 18.96 -3.78 5.55
C ALA A 406 18.18 -3.27 4.33
N LEU A 407 16.83 -3.40 4.31
CA LEU A 407 16.00 -2.91 3.23
C LEU A 407 16.10 -1.39 3.08
N TRP A 408 15.95 -0.62 4.16
CA TRP A 408 16.03 0.84 4.08
C TRP A 408 17.46 1.39 4.17
N GLN A 409 18.38 0.69 4.82
CA GLN A 409 19.78 1.10 4.88
C GLN A 409 20.51 0.90 3.56
N ARG A 410 20.16 -0.15 2.80
CA ARG A 410 20.85 -0.59 1.57
C ARG A 410 19.87 -0.86 0.44
N TRP A 411 18.90 0.03 0.28
CA TRP A 411 17.78 -0.11 -0.67
C TRP A 411 18.21 -0.59 -2.04
N ASP A 412 19.18 0.10 -2.66
CA ASP A 412 19.63 -0.18 -4.03
C ASP A 412 20.24 -1.56 -4.23
N ARG A 413 20.64 -2.22 -3.15
CA ARG A 413 21.27 -3.54 -3.18
C ARG A 413 20.34 -4.66 -2.75
N VAL A 414 19.41 -4.37 -1.87
CA VAL A 414 18.53 -5.37 -1.24
C VAL A 414 17.19 -5.46 -1.96
N ALA A 415 16.56 -4.32 -2.24
CA ALA A 415 15.24 -4.27 -2.84
C ALA A 415 15.16 -4.99 -4.21
N PRO A 416 16.11 -4.82 -5.16
CA PRO A 416 16.04 -5.51 -6.44
C PRO A 416 16.05 -7.03 -6.34
N LEU A 417 16.81 -7.60 -5.39
CA LEU A 417 16.82 -9.05 -5.16
C LEU A 417 15.51 -9.51 -4.53
N TYR A 418 15.00 -8.75 -3.58
CA TYR A 418 13.75 -9.05 -2.89
C TYR A 418 12.56 -9.02 -3.85
N PHE A 419 12.45 -7.99 -4.70
CA PHE A 419 11.45 -7.89 -5.77
C PHE A 419 11.54 -9.04 -6.75
N SER A 420 12.76 -9.31 -7.26
CA SER A 420 12.96 -10.38 -8.24
C SER A 420 12.59 -11.74 -7.67
N ALA A 421 12.80 -11.98 -6.36
CA ALA A 421 12.40 -13.23 -5.72
C ALA A 421 10.87 -13.38 -5.69
N GLY A 422 10.15 -12.36 -5.24
CA GLY A 422 8.68 -12.37 -5.25
C GLY A 422 8.11 -12.60 -6.65
N GLN A 423 8.62 -11.90 -7.65
CA GLN A 423 8.21 -12.06 -9.04
C GLN A 423 8.52 -13.46 -9.60
N ALA A 424 9.70 -14.00 -9.30
CA ALA A 424 10.09 -15.34 -9.77
C ALA A 424 9.21 -16.43 -9.15
N LEU A 425 8.96 -16.36 -7.83
CA LEU A 425 8.10 -17.31 -7.12
C LEU A 425 6.67 -17.29 -7.68
N LEU A 426 6.14 -16.08 -7.92
CA LEU A 426 4.82 -15.90 -8.52
C LEU A 426 4.74 -16.48 -9.93
N MET A 427 5.71 -16.17 -10.79
CA MET A 427 5.77 -16.69 -12.17
C MET A 427 5.84 -18.22 -12.20
N GLN A 428 6.46 -18.83 -11.21
CA GLN A 428 6.59 -20.28 -11.08
C GLN A 428 5.43 -20.93 -10.27
N ARG A 429 4.44 -20.13 -9.85
CA ARG A 429 3.25 -20.59 -9.11
C ARG A 429 3.60 -21.36 -7.83
N VAL A 430 4.74 -21.02 -7.25
CA VAL A 430 5.20 -21.60 -5.98
C VAL A 430 4.44 -20.95 -4.84
N PRO A 431 3.78 -21.68 -3.94
CA PRO A 431 3.27 -21.10 -2.69
C PRO A 431 4.43 -20.64 -1.81
N TRP A 432 4.39 -19.38 -1.39
CA TRP A 432 5.43 -18.78 -0.55
C TRP A 432 4.84 -17.73 0.39
N ARG A 433 5.54 -17.45 1.49
CA ARG A 433 5.19 -16.39 2.44
C ARG A 433 6.41 -15.55 2.78
N VAL A 434 6.20 -14.30 3.18
CA VAL A 434 7.23 -13.51 3.85
C VAL A 434 7.27 -13.93 5.31
N VAL A 435 8.47 -14.03 5.84
CA VAL A 435 8.73 -14.35 7.25
C VAL A 435 9.66 -13.32 7.86
N THR A 436 9.50 -13.08 9.15
CA THR A 436 10.37 -12.24 9.98
C THR A 436 11.27 -13.13 10.87
N PRO A 437 12.30 -12.57 11.52
CA PRO A 437 13.12 -13.35 12.45
C PRO A 437 12.36 -13.92 13.65
N GLU A 438 11.21 -13.35 13.98
CA GLU A 438 10.34 -13.73 15.11
C GLU A 438 9.38 -14.87 14.78
N ASP A 439 9.23 -15.21 13.49
CA ASP A 439 8.31 -16.25 13.04
C ASP A 439 8.86 -17.66 13.32
N ASP A 440 7.93 -18.60 13.54
CA ASP A 440 8.27 -20.03 13.54
C ASP A 440 8.58 -20.51 12.11
N LEU A 441 9.83 -20.87 11.89
CA LEU A 441 10.33 -21.35 10.60
C LEU A 441 10.21 -22.87 10.42
N SER A 442 9.79 -23.63 11.44
CA SER A 442 9.81 -25.11 11.44
C SER A 442 8.95 -25.75 10.34
N ALA A 443 7.90 -25.05 9.90
CA ALA A 443 7.02 -25.49 8.82
C ALA A 443 7.56 -25.22 7.40
N LEU A 444 8.69 -24.54 7.28
CA LEU A 444 9.30 -24.24 5.98
C LEU A 444 10.16 -25.42 5.50
N SER A 445 10.21 -25.58 4.18
CA SER A 445 11.19 -26.42 3.50
C SER A 445 12.43 -25.62 3.08
N VAL A 446 12.20 -24.35 2.70
CA VAL A 446 13.25 -23.45 2.20
C VAL A 446 13.06 -22.04 2.75
N LEU A 447 14.16 -21.42 3.19
CA LEU A 447 14.26 -20.01 3.56
C LEU A 447 15.13 -19.29 2.55
N LEU A 448 14.55 -18.33 1.83
CA LEU A 448 15.25 -17.42 0.91
C LEU A 448 15.61 -16.12 1.61
N HIS A 449 16.79 -15.56 1.33
CA HIS A 449 17.18 -14.25 1.85
C HIS A 449 17.91 -13.38 0.82
N SER A 450 17.63 -12.07 0.82
CA SER A 450 18.23 -11.06 -0.06
C SER A 450 19.30 -10.20 0.63
N ALA A 451 19.38 -10.26 1.95
CA ALA A 451 20.34 -9.57 2.81
C ALA A 451 21.07 -10.57 3.71
N PRO A 452 22.16 -10.20 4.38
CA PRO A 452 22.78 -11.05 5.41
C PRO A 452 21.72 -11.46 6.45
N LEU A 453 21.82 -12.69 6.93
CA LEU A 453 20.95 -13.19 8.00
C LEU A 453 21.24 -12.45 9.31
N PRO A 454 20.22 -12.18 10.13
CA PRO A 454 20.43 -11.72 11.51
C PRO A 454 21.27 -12.74 12.30
N HIS A 455 22.13 -12.26 13.18
CA HIS A 455 23.04 -13.13 13.96
C HIS A 455 22.31 -14.06 14.93
N ASP A 456 21.16 -13.65 15.38
CA ASP A 456 20.30 -14.33 16.34
C ASP A 456 19.21 -15.18 15.69
N LEU A 457 19.11 -15.18 14.36
CA LEU A 457 18.13 -15.97 13.63
C LEU A 457 18.41 -17.46 13.81
N ARG A 458 17.45 -18.17 14.39
CA ARG A 458 17.50 -19.62 14.52
C ARG A 458 16.73 -20.27 13.39
N VAL A 459 17.45 -20.95 12.51
CA VAL A 459 16.84 -21.72 11.42
C VAL A 459 16.92 -23.21 11.78
N PRO A 460 15.81 -23.95 11.81
CA PRO A 460 15.84 -25.39 12.03
C PRO A 460 16.68 -26.13 10.98
N ASP A 461 17.38 -27.20 11.37
CA ASP A 461 18.25 -27.99 10.47
C ASP A 461 17.48 -28.60 9.28
N THR A 462 16.17 -28.76 9.42
CA THR A 462 15.28 -29.25 8.36
C THR A 462 15.00 -28.24 7.26
N VAL A 463 15.31 -26.95 7.51
CA VAL A 463 15.04 -25.85 6.60
C VAL A 463 16.27 -25.49 5.80
N ARG A 464 16.22 -25.66 4.51
CA ARG A 464 17.33 -25.27 3.63
C ARG A 464 17.38 -23.77 3.45
N VAL A 465 18.53 -23.16 3.76
CA VAL A 465 18.77 -21.73 3.59
C VAL A 465 19.40 -21.44 2.23
N VAL A 466 18.84 -20.49 1.49
CA VAL A 466 19.30 -20.11 0.15
C VAL A 466 19.53 -18.61 0.07
N SER A 467 20.76 -18.22 -0.19
CA SER A 467 21.10 -16.81 -0.47
C SER A 467 20.81 -16.47 -1.92
N LEU A 468 19.89 -15.54 -2.17
CA LEU A 468 19.55 -15.08 -3.51
C LEU A 468 20.77 -14.50 -4.24
N ALA A 469 21.65 -13.80 -3.53
CA ALA A 469 22.84 -13.20 -4.11
C ALA A 469 23.88 -14.24 -4.56
N ALA A 470 23.77 -15.50 -4.14
CA ALA A 470 24.64 -16.60 -4.54
C ALA A 470 24.12 -17.38 -5.77
N LEU A 471 22.88 -17.14 -6.16
CA LEU A 471 22.29 -17.86 -7.29
C LEU A 471 22.81 -17.34 -8.65
N PRO A 472 22.98 -18.21 -9.65
CA PRO A 472 23.38 -17.81 -11.00
C PRO A 472 22.44 -16.77 -11.60
N GLY A 473 23.00 -15.67 -12.11
CA GLY A 473 22.24 -14.56 -12.69
C GLY A 473 21.60 -13.60 -11.67
N TRP A 474 21.64 -13.91 -10.37
CA TRP A 474 21.14 -13.06 -9.28
C TRP A 474 22.24 -12.16 -8.73
N VAL A 475 22.82 -11.35 -9.58
CA VAL A 475 23.93 -10.46 -9.18
C VAL A 475 23.37 -9.31 -8.35
N ARG A 476 24.00 -8.99 -7.24
CA ARG A 476 23.73 -7.73 -6.52
C ARG A 476 24.01 -6.58 -7.48
N PRO A 477 23.05 -5.63 -7.66
CA PRO A 477 23.33 -4.49 -8.51
C PRO A 477 24.55 -3.76 -7.96
N THR A 478 25.57 -3.58 -8.81
CA THR A 478 26.67 -2.66 -8.49
C THR A 478 26.08 -1.26 -8.43
N PRO A 479 26.53 -0.41 -7.50
CA PRO A 479 26.11 0.98 -7.48
C PRO A 479 26.29 1.57 -8.88
N SER A 480 25.23 2.21 -9.40
CA SER A 480 25.27 2.80 -10.73
C SER A 480 26.43 3.81 -10.84
N PHE A 481 26.87 4.11 -12.06
CA PHE A 481 27.87 5.16 -12.30
C PHE A 481 27.47 6.47 -11.61
N VAL A 482 26.17 6.80 -11.64
CA VAL A 482 25.62 7.96 -10.94
C VAL A 482 25.87 7.90 -9.43
N ALA A 483 25.71 6.72 -8.81
CA ALA A 483 25.93 6.53 -7.39
C ALA A 483 27.37 6.79 -6.95
N ARG A 484 28.33 6.43 -7.79
CA ARG A 484 29.77 6.49 -7.49
C ARG A 484 30.38 7.88 -7.62
N HIS A 485 29.68 8.81 -8.34
CA HIS A 485 30.20 10.13 -8.63
C HIS A 485 29.37 11.25 -7.97
N PRO A 486 29.88 11.91 -6.90
CA PRO A 486 29.11 12.90 -6.13
C PRO A 486 28.53 14.04 -6.96
N VAL A 487 29.25 14.52 -7.97
CA VAL A 487 28.80 15.61 -8.85
C VAL A 487 27.66 15.13 -9.74
N ILE A 488 27.81 13.95 -10.37
CA ILE A 488 26.78 13.37 -11.25
C ILE A 488 25.54 13.05 -10.42
N ARG A 489 25.71 12.54 -9.21
CA ARG A 489 24.61 12.28 -8.27
C ARG A 489 23.82 13.55 -7.94
N ARG A 490 24.50 14.68 -7.68
CA ARG A 490 23.84 15.99 -7.44
C ARG A 490 23.07 16.47 -8.66
N LEU A 491 23.66 16.36 -9.84
CA LEU A 491 23.01 16.75 -11.12
C LEU A 491 21.79 15.87 -11.39
N TYR A 492 21.91 14.55 -11.19
CA TYR A 492 20.81 13.61 -11.34
C TYR A 492 19.67 13.93 -10.36
N ALA A 493 19.98 14.17 -9.07
CA ALA A 493 18.98 14.54 -8.07
C ALA A 493 18.29 15.87 -8.43
N SER A 494 19.02 16.87 -8.89
CA SER A 494 18.44 18.15 -9.31
C SER A 494 17.55 18.01 -10.55
N LEU A 495 17.96 17.16 -11.50
CA LEU A 495 17.20 16.89 -12.72
C LEU A 495 15.90 16.13 -12.39
N THR A 496 15.97 15.10 -11.56
CA THR A 496 14.79 14.33 -11.15
C THR A 496 13.84 15.17 -10.32
N GLU A 497 14.33 16.04 -9.45
CA GLU A 497 13.49 17.01 -8.72
C GLU A 497 12.80 18.00 -9.68
N ALA A 498 13.53 18.53 -10.66
CA ALA A 498 12.95 19.42 -11.66
C ALA A 498 11.90 18.69 -12.51
N LEU A 499 12.18 17.45 -12.90
CA LEU A 499 11.26 16.61 -13.67
C LEU A 499 10.00 16.26 -12.84
N PHE A 500 10.16 15.93 -11.57
CA PHE A 500 9.06 15.68 -10.65
C PHE A 500 8.17 16.92 -10.48
N ARG A 501 8.76 18.10 -10.27
CA ARG A 501 8.01 19.36 -10.22
C ARG A 501 7.31 19.66 -11.55
N ALA A 502 7.96 19.38 -12.69
CA ALA A 502 7.38 19.54 -14.01
C ALA A 502 6.27 18.54 -14.30
N TYR A 503 6.35 17.33 -13.75
CA TYR A 503 5.34 16.28 -13.88
C TYR A 503 3.94 16.77 -13.46
N PHE A 504 3.84 17.45 -12.32
CA PHE A 504 2.58 18.05 -11.88
C PHE A 504 2.14 19.27 -12.69
N LYS A 505 3.07 19.95 -13.33
CA LYS A 505 2.81 21.24 -13.99
C LYS A 505 2.72 21.17 -15.52
N ARG A 506 3.19 20.10 -16.15
CA ARG A 506 3.37 20.04 -17.61
C ARG A 506 3.00 18.66 -18.18
N ARG A 507 2.05 18.64 -19.12
CA ARG A 507 1.65 17.40 -19.82
C ARG A 507 2.81 16.67 -20.50
N TRP A 508 3.77 17.41 -21.06
CA TRP A 508 4.94 16.80 -21.71
C TRP A 508 5.82 16.04 -20.70
N ALA A 509 5.98 16.56 -19.49
CA ALA A 509 6.77 15.90 -18.46
C ALA A 509 6.12 14.58 -17.99
N ARG A 510 4.79 14.54 -17.88
CA ARG A 510 4.05 13.29 -17.64
C ARG A 510 4.35 12.27 -18.72
N ARG A 511 4.13 12.63 -19.99
CA ARG A 511 4.39 11.74 -21.12
C ARG A 511 5.84 11.23 -21.15
N LEU A 512 6.79 12.07 -20.76
CA LEU A 512 8.20 11.67 -20.69
C LEU A 512 8.44 10.66 -19.57
N VAL A 513 7.92 10.90 -18.37
CA VAL A 513 8.04 9.99 -17.22
C VAL A 513 7.39 8.64 -17.55
N ASP A 514 6.18 8.64 -18.11
CA ASP A 514 5.47 7.43 -18.52
C ASP A 514 6.25 6.68 -19.61
N ARG A 515 6.79 7.40 -20.61
CA ARG A 515 7.59 6.81 -21.70
C ARG A 515 8.91 6.20 -21.21
N LEU A 516 9.49 6.76 -20.14
CA LEU A 516 10.68 6.21 -19.50
C LEU A 516 10.37 5.01 -18.59
N GLY A 517 9.09 4.67 -18.40
CA GLY A 517 8.66 3.58 -17.54
C GLY A 517 9.05 3.80 -16.07
N LEU A 518 9.10 5.04 -15.63
CA LEU A 518 9.37 5.39 -14.23
C LEU A 518 8.07 5.38 -13.44
N THR A 519 8.09 4.84 -12.22
CA THR A 519 6.99 5.05 -11.31
C THR A 519 7.05 6.49 -10.80
N GLN A 520 5.89 7.10 -10.65
CA GLN A 520 5.79 8.55 -10.54
C GLN A 520 6.21 9.10 -9.19
N LYS A 521 5.87 8.39 -8.12
CA LYS A 521 6.20 8.89 -6.77
C LYS A 521 7.67 8.79 -6.41
N HIS A 522 8.41 7.85 -7.02
CA HIS A 522 9.78 7.57 -6.63
C HIS A 522 10.76 7.43 -7.78
N PHE A 523 10.29 7.58 -9.02
CA PHE A 523 11.13 7.35 -10.21
C PHE A 523 11.85 5.99 -10.19
N ILE A 524 11.23 5.00 -9.53
CA ILE A 524 11.71 3.62 -9.55
C ILE A 524 11.37 3.06 -10.93
N PRO A 525 12.32 2.45 -11.64
CA PRO A 525 12.02 1.80 -12.91
C PRO A 525 10.95 0.72 -12.72
N ARG A 526 9.90 0.73 -13.52
CA ARG A 526 8.84 -0.28 -13.49
C ARG A 526 9.39 -1.68 -13.64
N SER A 527 10.41 -1.84 -14.48
CA SER A 527 11.12 -3.11 -14.66
C SER A 527 11.78 -3.65 -13.39
N MET A 528 12.10 -2.81 -12.42
CA MET A 528 12.61 -3.24 -11.13
C MET A 528 11.47 -3.79 -10.24
N ALA A 529 10.33 -3.12 -10.24
CA ALA A 529 9.19 -3.48 -9.39
C ALA A 529 8.36 -4.63 -9.99
N PHE A 530 8.14 -4.62 -11.30
CA PHE A 530 7.18 -5.49 -11.99
C PHE A 530 7.80 -6.31 -13.12
N GLY A 531 9.09 -6.14 -13.41
CA GLY A 531 9.77 -6.89 -14.46
C GLY A 531 9.83 -8.39 -14.16
N ILE A 532 9.51 -9.20 -15.16
CA ILE A 532 9.62 -10.65 -15.06
C ILE A 532 11.11 -11.02 -15.04
N PRO A 533 11.60 -11.75 -14.02
CA PRO A 533 12.97 -12.21 -14.00
C PRO A 533 13.32 -13.09 -15.22
N SER A 534 14.55 -12.99 -15.69
CA SER A 534 15.00 -13.80 -16.84
C SER A 534 14.84 -15.31 -16.56
N VAL A 535 14.71 -16.09 -17.63
CA VAL A 535 14.61 -17.55 -17.54
C VAL A 535 15.77 -18.14 -16.71
N THR A 536 16.99 -17.63 -16.91
CA THR A 536 18.16 -18.06 -16.10
C THR A 536 17.95 -17.87 -14.62
N ARG A 537 17.39 -16.71 -14.19
CA ARG A 537 17.10 -16.46 -12.77
C ARG A 537 16.00 -17.36 -12.24
N GLN A 538 14.95 -17.54 -13.00
CA GLN A 538 13.84 -18.41 -12.63
C GLN A 538 14.29 -19.87 -12.48
N THR A 539 15.07 -20.40 -13.46
CA THR A 539 15.60 -21.74 -13.42
C THR A 539 16.57 -21.94 -12.26
N ALA A 540 17.46 -20.97 -12.00
CA ALA A 540 18.37 -21.04 -10.85
C ALA A 540 17.61 -21.08 -9.52
N LEU A 541 16.55 -20.28 -9.38
CA LEU A 541 15.71 -20.31 -8.19
C LEU A 541 15.01 -21.66 -8.03
N LEU A 542 14.35 -22.17 -9.07
CA LEU A 542 13.67 -23.49 -9.02
C LEU A 542 14.63 -24.61 -8.67
N SER A 543 15.83 -24.62 -9.26
CA SER A 543 16.87 -25.60 -8.95
C SER A 543 17.29 -25.53 -7.48
N ALA A 544 17.41 -24.32 -6.94
CA ALA A 544 17.73 -24.13 -5.52
C ALA A 544 16.56 -24.49 -4.60
N LEU A 545 15.32 -24.32 -5.02
CA LEU A 545 14.15 -24.75 -4.25
C LEU A 545 14.01 -26.27 -4.19
N GLY A 546 14.36 -26.99 -5.27
CA GLY A 546 14.18 -28.43 -5.38
C GLY A 546 12.72 -28.87 -5.25
N PRO A 547 12.45 -30.14 -4.95
CA PRO A 547 11.09 -30.63 -4.71
C PRO A 547 10.49 -29.96 -3.46
N LEU A 548 9.26 -29.46 -3.61
CA LEU A 548 8.50 -28.82 -2.53
C LEU A 548 7.24 -29.66 -2.24
N PRO A 549 6.81 -29.73 -0.98
CA PRO A 549 5.55 -30.36 -0.63
C PRO A 549 4.35 -29.49 -1.03
N GLY A 550 3.19 -30.15 -1.20
CA GLY A 550 1.91 -29.53 -1.48
C GLY A 550 1.49 -29.55 -2.96
N PRO A 551 0.35 -28.93 -3.27
CA PRO A 551 -0.22 -28.96 -4.61
C PRO A 551 0.65 -28.21 -5.62
N ARG A 552 0.74 -28.73 -6.84
CA ARG A 552 1.42 -28.11 -7.97
C ARG A 552 0.40 -27.60 -8.97
N VAL A 553 0.53 -26.33 -9.35
CA VAL A 553 -0.36 -25.66 -10.29
C VAL A 553 0.35 -25.43 -11.61
N THR A 554 -0.28 -25.84 -12.70
CA THR A 554 0.16 -25.58 -14.09
C THR A 554 -0.87 -24.73 -14.80
N ALA A 555 -0.41 -23.70 -15.53
CA ALA A 555 -1.24 -22.80 -16.31
C ALA A 555 -0.38 -22.12 -17.40
N ALA A 556 -1.00 -21.64 -18.46
CA ALA A 556 -0.29 -20.94 -19.55
C ALA A 556 0.23 -19.55 -19.13
N ALA A 557 -0.59 -18.82 -18.37
CA ALA A 557 -0.27 -17.48 -17.88
C ALA A 557 -0.02 -17.49 -16.34
N PRO A 558 0.50 -16.40 -15.75
CA PRO A 558 0.72 -16.31 -14.32
C PRO A 558 -0.57 -16.52 -13.52
N VAL A 559 -0.46 -17.29 -12.45
CA VAL A 559 -1.51 -17.55 -11.47
C VAL A 559 -0.92 -17.35 -10.08
N LEU A 560 -1.57 -16.53 -9.26
CA LEU A 560 -1.29 -16.47 -7.82
C LEU A 560 -1.77 -17.76 -7.18
N VAL A 561 -0.94 -18.33 -6.30
CA VAL A 561 -1.25 -19.54 -5.56
C VAL A 561 -1.06 -19.26 -4.06
N GLU A 562 -2.15 -19.28 -3.31
CA GLU A 562 -2.15 -19.21 -1.85
C GLU A 562 -2.62 -20.52 -1.26
N HIS A 563 -1.88 -21.08 -0.32
CA HIS A 563 -2.18 -22.34 0.31
C HIS A 563 -2.36 -22.16 1.82
N TRP A 564 -3.56 -22.46 2.31
CA TRP A 564 -3.97 -22.22 3.69
C TRP A 564 -4.55 -23.46 4.34
N LEU A 565 -4.52 -23.51 5.68
CA LEU A 565 -5.21 -24.46 6.53
C LEU A 565 -6.19 -23.71 7.42
N GLN A 566 -7.44 -24.17 7.46
CA GLN A 566 -8.46 -23.70 8.38
C GLN A 566 -9.09 -24.93 9.07
N GLY A 567 -8.83 -25.07 10.36
CA GLY A 567 -9.18 -26.32 11.06
C GLY A 567 -8.53 -27.52 10.38
N ASN A 568 -9.34 -28.43 9.84
CA ASN A 568 -8.90 -29.63 9.11
C ASN A 568 -9.07 -29.50 7.58
N THR A 569 -9.44 -28.34 7.09
CA THR A 569 -9.66 -28.10 5.65
C THR A 569 -8.52 -27.31 5.06
N ARG A 570 -7.88 -27.84 4.03
CA ARG A 570 -6.91 -27.11 3.22
C ARG A 570 -7.64 -26.28 2.19
N GLN A 571 -7.13 -25.09 1.92
CA GLN A 571 -7.67 -24.15 0.94
C GLN A 571 -6.56 -23.77 -0.03
N LEU A 572 -6.79 -23.95 -1.32
CA LEU A 572 -5.92 -23.45 -2.37
C LEU A 572 -6.66 -22.33 -3.10
N HIS A 573 -6.25 -21.10 -2.87
CA HIS A 573 -6.83 -19.93 -3.52
C HIS A 573 -6.00 -19.58 -4.74
N LEU A 574 -6.62 -19.58 -5.92
CA LEU A 574 -6.00 -19.30 -7.21
C LEU A 574 -6.56 -18.01 -7.79
N VAL A 575 -5.68 -17.12 -8.27
CA VAL A 575 -6.07 -15.89 -8.97
C VAL A 575 -5.39 -15.82 -10.33
N ASN A 576 -6.20 -15.69 -11.38
CA ASN A 576 -5.75 -15.57 -12.75
C ASN A 576 -5.28 -14.15 -13.06
N TYR A 577 -4.03 -13.99 -13.48
CA TYR A 577 -3.52 -12.68 -13.91
C TYR A 577 -3.67 -12.40 -15.41
N ALA A 578 -4.11 -13.40 -16.20
CA ALA A 578 -4.40 -13.18 -17.61
C ALA A 578 -5.67 -12.34 -17.82
N GLU A 579 -5.72 -11.64 -18.95
CA GLU A 579 -6.91 -10.86 -19.34
C GLU A 579 -8.09 -11.75 -19.73
N THR A 580 -7.83 -13.03 -20.02
CA THR A 580 -8.84 -14.03 -20.42
C THR A 580 -8.84 -15.23 -19.47
N PRO A 581 -9.92 -16.00 -19.42
CA PRO A 581 -9.93 -17.30 -18.77
C PRO A 581 -8.82 -18.21 -19.32
N GLN A 582 -8.29 -19.10 -18.50
CA GLN A 582 -7.27 -20.07 -18.91
C GLN A 582 -7.48 -21.43 -18.23
N GLN A 583 -7.04 -22.49 -18.92
CA GLN A 583 -7.03 -23.83 -18.35
C GLN A 583 -5.95 -23.94 -17.28
N ILE A 584 -6.30 -24.56 -16.17
CA ILE A 584 -5.37 -24.89 -15.07
C ILE A 584 -5.41 -26.39 -14.79
N THR A 585 -4.28 -26.90 -14.35
CA THR A 585 -4.18 -28.25 -13.78
C THR A 585 -3.56 -28.13 -12.39
N VAL A 586 -4.22 -28.69 -11.38
CA VAL A 586 -3.72 -28.82 -10.00
C VAL A 586 -3.44 -30.28 -9.72
N VAL A 587 -2.19 -30.63 -9.39
CA VAL A 587 -1.78 -31.98 -9.01
C VAL A 587 -1.51 -32.02 -7.52
N PHE A 588 -2.24 -32.85 -6.81
CA PHE A 588 -2.09 -33.11 -5.38
C PHE A 588 -1.12 -34.28 -5.14
N GLU A 589 -0.51 -34.35 -3.95
CA GLU A 589 0.40 -35.44 -3.56
C GLU A 589 -0.32 -36.78 -3.48
N GLN A 590 -1.60 -36.75 -3.11
CA GLN A 590 -2.48 -37.93 -3.02
C GLN A 590 -3.88 -37.57 -3.51
N SER A 591 -4.74 -38.56 -3.67
CA SER A 591 -6.14 -38.32 -4.01
C SER A 591 -6.83 -37.56 -2.87
N VAL A 592 -7.53 -36.50 -3.21
CA VAL A 592 -8.26 -35.62 -2.29
C VAL A 592 -9.73 -35.54 -2.70
N SER A 593 -10.58 -35.15 -1.75
CA SER A 593 -11.98 -34.80 -2.02
C SER A 593 -12.29 -33.44 -1.46
N GLY A 594 -13.14 -32.69 -2.15
CA GLY A 594 -13.44 -31.33 -1.74
C GLY A 594 -14.48 -30.63 -2.58
N GLU A 595 -14.52 -29.31 -2.43
CA GLU A 595 -15.41 -28.41 -3.17
C GLU A 595 -14.63 -27.30 -3.86
N VAL A 596 -15.13 -26.87 -5.00
CA VAL A 596 -14.66 -25.72 -5.77
C VAL A 596 -15.62 -24.57 -5.53
N LEU A 597 -15.10 -23.42 -5.14
CA LEU A 597 -15.87 -22.21 -4.89
C LEU A 597 -15.45 -21.15 -5.90
N ARG A 598 -16.41 -20.57 -6.60
CA ARG A 598 -16.22 -19.51 -7.59
C ARG A 598 -17.19 -18.37 -7.36
N PRO A 599 -16.83 -17.13 -7.74
CA PRO A 599 -17.80 -16.04 -7.76
C PRO A 599 -19.02 -16.39 -8.62
N GLU A 600 -20.22 -16.09 -8.11
CA GLU A 600 -21.51 -16.23 -8.80
C GLU A 600 -21.90 -17.67 -9.23
N GLU A 601 -21.17 -18.69 -8.78
CA GLU A 601 -21.47 -20.09 -9.07
C GLU A 601 -21.78 -20.88 -7.79
N ALA A 602 -22.61 -21.88 -7.89
CA ALA A 602 -22.84 -22.83 -6.80
C ALA A 602 -21.57 -23.66 -6.56
N PRO A 603 -21.26 -24.04 -5.30
CA PRO A 603 -20.16 -24.95 -5.00
C PRO A 603 -20.26 -26.25 -5.78
N ALA A 604 -19.17 -26.69 -6.39
CA ALA A 604 -19.08 -27.95 -7.12
C ALA A 604 -18.12 -28.93 -6.41
N SER A 605 -18.48 -30.18 -6.32
CA SER A 605 -17.61 -31.21 -5.71
C SER A 605 -16.55 -31.67 -6.69
N PHE A 606 -15.38 -32.05 -6.18
CA PHE A 606 -14.34 -32.72 -6.95
C PHE A 606 -13.68 -33.82 -6.12
N GLN A 607 -13.11 -34.81 -6.83
CA GLN A 607 -12.35 -35.90 -6.22
C GLN A 607 -11.27 -36.37 -7.18
N GLY A 608 -10.07 -36.62 -6.68
CA GLY A 608 -8.95 -37.15 -7.46
C GLY A 608 -7.59 -36.63 -7.01
N GLN A 609 -6.54 -37.12 -7.68
CA GLN A 609 -5.19 -36.61 -7.53
C GLN A 609 -4.91 -35.44 -8.45
N THR A 610 -5.72 -35.28 -9.48
CA THR A 610 -5.61 -34.16 -10.45
C THR A 610 -6.96 -33.48 -10.53
N PHE A 611 -6.92 -32.15 -10.52
CA PHE A 611 -8.06 -31.28 -10.78
C PHE A 611 -7.74 -30.40 -12.01
N GLU A 612 -8.62 -30.45 -12.98
CA GLU A 612 -8.52 -29.66 -14.21
C GLU A 612 -9.76 -28.79 -14.36
N ASP A 613 -9.56 -27.51 -14.68
CA ASP A 613 -10.67 -26.57 -14.80
C ASP A 613 -10.27 -25.32 -15.57
N GLU A 614 -11.26 -24.50 -15.92
CA GLU A 614 -11.06 -23.17 -16.44
C GLU A 614 -11.05 -22.15 -15.30
N LEU A 615 -9.94 -21.44 -15.14
CA LEU A 615 -9.80 -20.35 -14.19
C LEU A 615 -10.16 -19.01 -14.86
N ASN A 616 -11.37 -18.53 -14.56
CA ASN A 616 -11.79 -17.21 -15.01
C ASN A 616 -11.01 -16.12 -14.26
N VAL A 617 -11.51 -15.59 -13.16
CA VAL A 617 -10.83 -14.59 -12.32
C VAL A 617 -10.17 -15.24 -11.13
N THR A 618 -10.93 -16.00 -10.36
CA THR A 618 -10.46 -16.67 -9.14
C THR A 618 -11.30 -17.91 -8.84
N LEU A 619 -10.71 -18.85 -8.12
CA LEU A 619 -11.40 -19.96 -7.47
C LEU A 619 -10.70 -20.35 -6.17
N VAL A 620 -11.41 -21.00 -5.28
CA VAL A 620 -10.88 -21.62 -4.06
C VAL A 620 -11.23 -23.09 -4.04
N LEU A 621 -10.20 -23.94 -3.98
CA LEU A 621 -10.37 -25.37 -3.72
C LEU A 621 -10.31 -25.59 -2.20
N CYS A 622 -11.40 -26.05 -1.61
CA CYS A 622 -11.46 -26.46 -0.21
C CYS A 622 -11.44 -27.98 -0.16
N TYR A 623 -10.40 -28.61 0.40
CA TYR A 623 -10.20 -30.05 0.34
C TYR A 623 -9.64 -30.66 1.62
N ARG A 624 -9.79 -31.95 1.75
CA ARG A 624 -9.17 -32.78 2.78
C ARG A 624 -8.26 -33.82 2.14
N PRO A 625 -7.08 -34.06 2.73
CA PRO A 625 -6.20 -35.14 2.26
C PRO A 625 -6.80 -36.51 2.46
#